data_342f7e96abcb498602b2f70b6969b42a
#
_entry.id   342f7e96abcb498602b2f70b6969b42a
#
_cell.length_a   1.000
_cell.length_b   1.000
_cell.length_c   1.000
_cell.angle_alpha   90.00
_cell.angle_beta   90.00
_cell.angle_gamma   90.00
#
_symmetry.space_group_name_H-M   'P 1'
#
loop_
_entity.id
_entity.type
_entity.pdbx_description
1 polymer ?
#
loop_
_entity_poly.entity_id
_entity_poly.type
_entity_poly.pdbx_seq_one_letter_code
_entity_poly.pdbx_strand_id
1 'polypeptide(L)'
;GIQFRMLNESRGAAVRGPRAQADRDLYKKAIIQIVKNQENIDLIEGSVEDVGITNNKITFVELSNGNKITCLSAVLTTGTFLRGMIRLGNKSSPAGRVGDKPSIALAKKIENLKFSIGRLKTGTPPRILKKSINFNNLKEQLPDSRPVPFSFINRSIHTPQISCFI
;
A
#
# COMPACT_ATOMS: atom_id res chain seq x y z
N GLY A 1 -1.47 9.44 11.71
CA GLY A 1 -0.13 8.93 12.05
C GLY A 1 0.09 8.84 13.55
N ILE A 2 0.69 7.74 14.00
CA ILE A 2 0.93 7.46 15.43
C ILE A 2 2.39 7.61 15.82
N GLN A 3 3.30 7.72 14.85
CA GLN A 3 4.68 8.13 15.03
C GLN A 3 5.17 8.88 13.81
N PHE A 4 5.70 10.08 14.01
CA PHE A 4 6.38 10.87 13.00
C PHE A 4 7.84 11.03 13.39
N ARG A 5 8.73 10.78 12.47
CA ARG A 5 10.17 10.89 12.69
C ARG A 5 10.93 11.25 11.43
N MET A 6 11.87 12.19 11.57
CA MET A 6 12.86 12.46 10.53
C MET A 6 13.97 11.38 10.62
N LEU A 7 14.11 10.58 9.57
CA LEU A 7 15.19 9.60 9.47
C LEU A 7 16.47 10.26 8.96
N ASN A 8 17.61 9.74 9.40
CA ASN A 8 18.94 10.17 8.98
C ASN A 8 19.23 11.66 9.20
N GLU A 9 18.61 12.29 10.18
CA GLU A 9 18.76 13.73 10.43
C GLU A 9 20.23 14.14 10.65
N SER A 10 21.02 13.30 11.34
CA SER A 10 22.44 13.51 11.62
C SER A 10 23.36 13.29 10.41
N ARG A 11 22.85 12.74 9.31
CA ARG A 11 23.65 12.36 8.13
C ARG A 11 23.62 13.39 7.01
N GLY A 12 23.02 14.55 7.23
CA GLY A 12 22.92 15.64 6.26
C GLY A 12 21.62 15.68 5.47
N ALA A 13 21.35 16.82 4.86
CA ALA A 13 20.06 17.12 4.23
C ALA A 13 19.71 16.19 3.06
N ALA A 14 20.69 15.73 2.29
CA ALA A 14 20.48 14.89 1.12
C ALA A 14 19.87 13.52 1.43
N VAL A 15 20.01 13.03 2.65
CA VAL A 15 19.55 11.70 3.08
C VAL A 15 18.45 11.76 4.15
N ARG A 16 18.01 12.95 4.52
CA ARG A 16 16.87 13.11 5.43
C ARG A 16 15.60 12.64 4.77
N GLY A 17 14.84 11.81 5.46
CA GLY A 17 13.56 11.30 4.98
C GLY A 17 12.51 11.28 6.08
N PRO A 18 11.36 11.98 5.91
CA PRO A 18 10.29 11.89 6.88
C PRO A 18 9.63 10.51 6.83
N ARG A 19 9.36 9.95 7.99
CA ARG A 19 8.62 8.69 8.16
C ARG A 19 7.43 8.92 9.06
N ALA A 20 6.25 8.45 8.63
CA ALA A 20 5.09 8.35 9.49
C ALA A 20 4.66 6.88 9.62
N GLN A 21 4.46 6.43 10.85
CA GLN A 21 3.76 5.19 11.13
C GLN A 21 2.28 5.50 11.31
N ALA A 22 1.40 4.77 10.65
CA ALA A 22 -0.04 4.97 10.73
C ALA A 22 -0.72 3.76 11.38
N ASP A 23 -1.71 4.03 12.20
CA ASP A 23 -2.69 3.01 12.56
C ASP A 23 -3.45 2.60 11.30
N ARG A 24 -3.46 1.33 10.99
CA ARG A 24 -4.00 0.80 9.73
C ARG A 24 -5.50 1.04 9.60
N ASP A 25 -6.25 0.85 10.67
CA ASP A 25 -7.71 0.94 10.64
C ASP A 25 -8.16 2.40 10.60
N LEU A 26 -7.50 3.25 11.37
CA LEU A 26 -7.74 4.70 11.32
C LEU A 26 -7.37 5.28 9.96
N TYR A 27 -6.25 4.86 9.36
CA TYR A 27 -5.85 5.29 8.03
C TYR A 27 -6.87 4.85 6.97
N LYS A 28 -7.28 3.58 6.99
CA LYS A 28 -8.30 3.04 6.08
C LYS A 28 -9.61 3.82 6.20
N LYS A 29 -10.09 4.08 7.42
CA LYS A 29 -11.29 4.88 7.67
C LYS A 29 -11.19 6.28 7.06
N ALA A 30 -10.09 6.98 7.31
CA ALA A 30 -9.88 8.33 6.81
C ALA A 30 -9.87 8.38 5.28
N ILE A 31 -9.16 7.46 4.62
CA ILE A 31 -9.11 7.42 3.15
C ILE A 31 -10.47 7.06 2.55
N ILE A 32 -11.18 6.09 3.10
CA ILE A 32 -12.54 5.74 2.64
C ILE A 32 -13.48 6.95 2.74
N GLN A 33 -13.40 7.70 3.84
CA GLN A 33 -14.22 8.90 4.03
C GLN A 33 -13.91 9.97 2.98
N ILE A 34 -12.62 10.23 2.72
CA ILE A 34 -12.19 11.20 1.70
C ILE A 34 -12.73 10.80 0.32
N VAL A 35 -12.54 9.53 -0.07
CA VAL A 35 -12.96 9.05 -1.38
C VAL A 35 -14.49 9.06 -1.54
N LYS A 36 -15.24 8.66 -0.49
CA LYS A 36 -16.71 8.68 -0.51
C LYS A 36 -17.32 10.07 -0.59
N ASN A 37 -16.62 11.07 -0.06
CA ASN A 37 -17.08 12.46 -0.07
C ASN A 37 -16.63 13.23 -1.32
N GLN A 38 -15.80 12.60 -2.17
CA GLN A 38 -15.34 13.23 -3.39
C GLN A 38 -16.41 13.11 -4.48
N GLU A 39 -16.79 14.24 -5.04
CA GLU A 39 -17.70 14.29 -6.19
C GLU A 39 -17.09 13.64 -7.43
N ASN A 40 -17.94 13.11 -8.30
CA ASN A 40 -17.54 12.45 -9.55
C ASN A 40 -16.64 11.21 -9.37
N ILE A 41 -16.78 10.51 -8.25
CA ILE A 41 -16.14 9.19 -8.01
C ILE A 41 -17.22 8.16 -7.72
N ASP A 42 -17.27 7.11 -8.54
CA ASP A 42 -18.05 5.92 -8.29
C ASP A 42 -17.15 4.81 -7.75
N LEU A 43 -17.48 4.26 -6.58
CA LEU A 43 -16.79 3.13 -5.99
C LEU A 43 -17.47 1.83 -6.39
N ILE A 44 -16.77 1.02 -7.17
CA ILE A 44 -17.25 -0.29 -7.61
C ILE A 44 -16.37 -1.36 -6.97
N GLU A 45 -16.96 -2.22 -6.14
CA GLU A 45 -16.25 -3.36 -5.56
C GLU A 45 -16.21 -4.51 -6.57
N GLY A 46 -15.02 -5.00 -6.88
CA GLY A 46 -14.82 -6.10 -7.80
C GLY A 46 -13.35 -6.36 -8.11
N SER A 47 -13.06 -7.56 -8.59
CA SER A 47 -11.75 -7.90 -9.13
C SER A 47 -11.72 -7.62 -10.62
N VAL A 48 -10.77 -6.81 -11.06
CA VAL A 48 -10.54 -6.59 -12.51
C VAL A 48 -9.71 -7.75 -13.05
N GLU A 49 -10.25 -8.45 -14.05
CA GLU A 49 -9.64 -9.64 -14.66
C GLU A 49 -9.06 -9.35 -16.05
N ASP A 50 -9.64 -8.40 -16.78
CA ASP A 50 -9.20 -8.05 -18.13
C ASP A 50 -9.33 -6.56 -18.43
N VAL A 51 -8.63 -6.11 -19.47
CA VAL A 51 -8.75 -4.78 -20.06
C VAL A 51 -8.94 -4.90 -21.57
N GLY A 52 -9.99 -4.29 -22.07
CA GLY A 52 -10.27 -4.23 -23.49
C GLY A 52 -9.42 -3.18 -24.18
N ILE A 53 -8.74 -3.56 -25.25
CA ILE A 53 -7.91 -2.66 -26.04
C ILE A 53 -8.31 -2.80 -27.51
N THR A 54 -8.65 -1.69 -28.15
CA THR A 54 -8.97 -1.60 -29.56
C THR A 54 -8.21 -0.41 -30.17
N ASN A 55 -7.50 -0.65 -31.26
CA ASN A 55 -6.69 0.38 -31.93
C ASN A 55 -5.72 1.12 -30.98
N ASN A 56 -5.02 0.36 -30.14
CA ASN A 56 -4.10 0.86 -29.09
C ASN A 56 -4.74 1.79 -28.04
N LYS A 57 -6.05 1.75 -27.88
CA LYS A 57 -6.77 2.52 -26.85
C LYS A 57 -7.53 1.57 -25.95
N ILE A 58 -7.52 1.86 -24.65
CA ILE A 58 -8.36 1.16 -23.69
C ILE A 58 -9.82 1.54 -23.96
N THR A 59 -10.70 0.54 -23.92
CA THR A 59 -12.14 0.72 -24.18
C THR A 59 -12.98 0.31 -23.00
N PHE A 60 -12.53 -0.66 -22.20
CA PHE A 60 -13.23 -1.09 -20.98
C PHE A 60 -12.27 -1.83 -20.02
N VAL A 61 -12.70 -1.97 -18.78
CA VAL A 61 -12.18 -2.94 -17.84
C VAL A 61 -13.26 -4.00 -17.58
N GLU A 62 -12.86 -5.27 -17.41
CA GLU A 62 -13.78 -6.38 -17.16
C GLU A 62 -13.58 -6.91 -15.74
N LEU A 63 -14.67 -7.02 -15.00
CA LEU A 63 -14.69 -7.56 -13.66
C LEU A 63 -14.86 -9.09 -13.67
N SER A 64 -14.52 -9.75 -12.58
CA SER A 64 -14.63 -11.20 -12.39
C SER A 64 -16.05 -11.77 -12.56
N ASN A 65 -17.07 -10.93 -12.43
CA ASN A 65 -18.46 -11.29 -12.68
C ASN A 65 -18.89 -11.11 -14.15
N GLY A 66 -17.97 -10.77 -15.04
CA GLY A 66 -18.23 -10.53 -16.46
C GLY A 66 -18.72 -9.12 -16.80
N ASN A 67 -18.97 -8.26 -15.82
CA ASN A 67 -19.39 -6.89 -16.08
C ASN A 67 -18.25 -6.08 -16.72
N LYS A 68 -18.58 -5.31 -17.75
CA LYS A 68 -17.67 -4.42 -18.45
C LYS A 68 -17.97 -2.99 -18.10
N ILE A 69 -16.95 -2.26 -17.68
CA ILE A 69 -17.02 -0.84 -17.36
C ILE A 69 -16.26 -0.11 -18.46
N THR A 70 -16.98 0.63 -19.29
CA THR A 70 -16.39 1.43 -20.38
C THR A 70 -15.56 2.58 -19.81
N CYS A 71 -14.37 2.79 -20.36
CA CYS A 71 -13.49 3.87 -19.93
C CYS A 71 -12.60 4.35 -21.07
N LEU A 72 -12.17 5.60 -21.00
CA LEU A 72 -11.22 6.21 -21.94
C LEU A 72 -9.75 6.00 -21.51
N SER A 73 -9.53 5.77 -20.23
CA SER A 73 -8.22 5.51 -19.65
C SER A 73 -8.37 4.66 -18.39
N ALA A 74 -7.31 3.97 -17.99
CA ALA A 74 -7.26 3.21 -16.76
C ALA A 74 -5.92 3.40 -16.05
N VAL A 75 -5.95 3.54 -14.74
CA VAL A 75 -4.75 3.63 -13.88
C VAL A 75 -4.67 2.37 -13.02
N LEU A 76 -3.58 1.63 -13.15
CA LEU A 76 -3.33 0.42 -12.38
C LEU A 76 -2.59 0.75 -11.08
N THR A 77 -3.23 0.51 -9.95
CA THR A 77 -2.65 0.71 -8.61
C THR A 77 -2.69 -0.58 -7.79
N THR A 78 -2.31 -1.68 -8.41
CA THR A 78 -2.49 -3.05 -7.94
C THR A 78 -1.61 -3.45 -6.75
N GLY A 79 -0.66 -2.61 -6.36
CA GLY A 79 0.24 -2.92 -5.25
C GLY A 79 1.02 -4.22 -5.48
N THR A 80 0.88 -5.18 -4.56
CA THR A 80 1.59 -6.47 -4.58
C THR A 80 0.74 -7.63 -5.08
N PHE A 81 -0.41 -7.38 -5.70
CA PHE A 81 -1.39 -8.42 -6.03
C PHE A 81 -1.17 -9.12 -7.37
N LEU A 82 -0.52 -8.44 -8.35
CA LEU A 82 -0.27 -9.02 -9.67
C LEU A 82 0.63 -10.27 -9.57
N ARG A 83 0.05 -11.46 -9.80
CA ARG A 83 0.69 -12.77 -9.58
C ARG A 83 1.44 -12.83 -8.26
N GLY A 84 0.86 -12.22 -7.21
CA GLY A 84 1.46 -12.16 -5.89
C GLY A 84 1.76 -13.55 -5.33
N MET A 85 2.89 -13.69 -4.64
CA MET A 85 3.32 -14.93 -4.03
C MET A 85 3.85 -14.64 -2.62
N ILE A 86 3.26 -15.27 -1.63
CA ILE A 86 3.79 -15.25 -0.26
C ILE A 86 4.80 -16.38 -0.11
N ARG A 87 5.95 -16.04 0.43
CA ARG A 87 7.00 -16.99 0.78
C ARG A 87 7.25 -16.94 2.28
N LEU A 88 7.16 -18.11 2.93
CA LEU A 88 7.39 -18.26 4.36
C LEU A 88 8.33 -19.47 4.57
N GLY A 89 9.60 -19.20 4.78
CA GLY A 89 10.64 -20.23 4.73
C GLY A 89 10.60 -20.95 3.40
N ASN A 90 10.48 -22.28 3.41
CA ASN A 90 10.44 -23.11 2.21
C ASN A 90 9.03 -23.25 1.59
N LYS A 91 8.01 -22.65 2.22
CA LYS A 91 6.64 -22.69 1.71
C LYS A 91 6.37 -21.47 0.85
N SER A 92 5.67 -21.68 -0.27
CA SER A 92 5.18 -20.59 -1.11
C SER A 92 3.72 -20.83 -1.48
N SER A 93 2.93 -19.76 -1.50
CA SER A 93 1.52 -19.81 -1.88
C SER A 93 1.13 -18.57 -2.67
N PRO A 94 0.30 -18.71 -3.73
CA PRO A 94 -0.24 -17.57 -4.45
C PRO A 94 -1.15 -16.75 -3.52
N ALA A 95 -0.83 -15.47 -3.36
CA ALA A 95 -1.65 -14.52 -2.60
C ALA A 95 -1.21 -13.08 -2.91
N GLY A 96 -2.11 -12.11 -2.80
CA GLY A 96 -1.77 -10.71 -2.82
C GLY A 96 -1.14 -10.28 -1.49
N ARG A 97 -1.80 -10.62 -0.40
CA ARG A 97 -1.32 -10.61 0.99
C ARG A 97 -2.04 -11.73 1.75
N VAL A 98 -1.67 -11.95 3.01
CA VAL A 98 -2.30 -13.00 3.82
C VAL A 98 -3.82 -12.79 3.89
N GLY A 99 -4.57 -13.80 3.47
CA GLY A 99 -6.03 -13.78 3.41
C GLY A 99 -6.64 -13.24 2.11
N ASP A 100 -5.85 -12.62 1.24
CA ASP A 100 -6.34 -12.04 -0.02
C ASP A 100 -5.86 -12.85 -1.24
N LYS A 101 -6.73 -13.04 -2.21
CA LYS A 101 -6.41 -13.71 -3.47
C LYS A 101 -5.46 -12.85 -4.33
N PRO A 102 -4.55 -13.47 -5.10
CA PRO A 102 -3.73 -12.75 -6.07
C PRO A 102 -4.55 -12.40 -7.32
N SER A 103 -4.17 -11.33 -8.01
CA SER A 103 -4.70 -11.00 -9.34
C SER A 103 -3.87 -11.71 -10.41
N ILE A 104 -4.38 -12.80 -10.95
CA ILE A 104 -3.66 -13.65 -11.91
C ILE A 104 -4.05 -13.31 -13.34
N ALA A 105 -5.36 -13.22 -13.63
CA ALA A 105 -5.85 -12.97 -14.99
C ALA A 105 -5.38 -11.60 -15.51
N LEU A 106 -5.57 -10.53 -14.74
CA LEU A 106 -5.08 -9.20 -15.08
C LEU A 106 -3.55 -9.18 -15.28
N ALA A 107 -2.80 -9.91 -14.44
CA ALA A 107 -1.35 -9.98 -14.58
C ALA A 107 -0.93 -10.62 -15.91
N LYS A 108 -1.57 -11.73 -16.30
CA LYS A 108 -1.36 -12.37 -17.60
C LYS A 108 -1.72 -11.44 -18.77
N LYS A 109 -2.81 -10.69 -18.64
CA LYS A 109 -3.20 -9.71 -19.64
C LYS A 109 -2.12 -8.65 -19.84
N ILE A 110 -1.56 -8.11 -18.76
CA ILE A 110 -0.49 -7.10 -18.81
C ILE A 110 0.79 -7.69 -19.42
N GLU A 111 1.15 -8.93 -19.06
CA GLU A 111 2.29 -9.65 -19.66
C GLU A 111 2.14 -9.79 -21.18
N ASN A 112 0.93 -10.10 -21.65
CA ASN A 112 0.62 -10.23 -23.08
C ASN A 112 0.69 -8.91 -23.87
N LEU A 113 0.65 -7.76 -23.19
CA LEU A 113 0.81 -6.44 -23.81
C LEU A 113 2.26 -6.13 -24.19
N LYS A 114 3.19 -7.06 -23.96
CA LYS A 114 4.61 -6.97 -24.34
C LYS A 114 5.37 -5.80 -23.68
N PHE A 115 4.92 -5.31 -22.54
CA PHE A 115 5.72 -4.41 -21.73
C PHE A 115 6.95 -5.13 -21.18
N SER A 116 8.04 -4.39 -20.99
CA SER A 116 9.19 -4.90 -20.23
C SER A 116 8.79 -5.04 -18.76
N ILE A 117 8.63 -6.27 -18.29
CA ILE A 117 8.15 -6.56 -16.93
C ILE A 117 9.26 -7.19 -16.12
N GLY A 118 9.48 -6.66 -14.92
CA GLY A 118 10.35 -7.23 -13.90
C GLY A 118 9.56 -7.73 -12.70
N ARG A 119 10.20 -8.54 -11.87
CA ARG A 119 9.62 -9.00 -10.62
C ARG A 119 10.31 -8.36 -9.44
N LEU A 120 9.53 -7.69 -8.59
CA LEU A 120 10.01 -7.07 -7.37
C LEU A 120 9.72 -7.95 -6.16
N LYS A 121 10.54 -7.81 -5.13
CA LYS A 121 10.36 -8.43 -3.82
C LYS A 121 9.99 -7.35 -2.81
N THR A 122 8.96 -7.61 -2.01
CA THR A 122 8.67 -6.83 -0.80
C THR A 122 9.07 -7.64 0.43
N GLY A 123 9.70 -7.00 1.42
CA GLY A 123 9.98 -7.61 2.72
C GLY A 123 8.91 -7.21 3.73
N THR A 124 8.38 -8.20 4.45
CA THR A 124 7.48 -7.95 5.58
C THR A 124 8.20 -8.37 6.85
N PRO A 125 8.37 -7.48 7.83
CA PRO A 125 8.93 -7.86 9.13
C PRO A 125 8.01 -8.86 9.83
N PRO A 126 8.56 -9.75 10.68
CA PRO A 126 7.76 -10.73 11.41
C PRO A 126 6.81 -10.01 12.37
N ARG A 127 5.60 -10.55 12.50
CA ARG A 127 4.65 -10.11 13.52
C ARG A 127 4.86 -10.95 14.78
N ILE A 128 5.31 -10.29 15.83
CA ILE A 128 5.65 -10.94 17.10
C ILE A 128 4.52 -10.66 18.10
N LEU A 129 4.24 -11.65 18.95
CA LEU A 129 3.29 -11.48 20.04
C LEU A 129 3.83 -10.48 21.06
N LYS A 130 3.15 -9.36 21.29
CA LYS A 130 3.62 -8.25 22.13
C LYS A 130 4.11 -8.72 23.51
N LYS A 131 3.39 -9.66 24.16
CA LYS A 131 3.75 -10.21 25.47
C LYS A 131 5.02 -11.06 25.49
N SER A 132 5.53 -11.48 24.33
CA SER A 132 6.79 -12.24 24.22
C SER A 132 8.01 -11.36 23.97
N ILE A 133 7.84 -10.05 23.88
CA ILE A 133 8.92 -9.11 23.62
C ILE A 133 9.49 -8.61 24.95
N ASN A 134 10.80 -8.75 25.12
CA ASN A 134 11.50 -8.12 26.24
C ASN A 134 11.94 -6.70 25.85
N PHE A 135 11.11 -5.73 26.14
CA PHE A 135 11.36 -4.32 25.82
C PHE A 135 12.56 -3.72 26.56
N ASN A 136 12.98 -4.27 27.68
CA ASN A 136 14.11 -3.75 28.47
C ASN A 136 15.44 -3.81 27.72
N ASN A 137 15.58 -4.72 26.75
CA ASN A 137 16.79 -4.93 25.97
C ASN A 137 16.74 -4.21 24.60
N LEU A 138 15.68 -3.47 24.32
CA LEU A 138 15.48 -2.80 23.06
C LEU A 138 15.71 -1.30 23.21
N LYS A 139 16.37 -0.71 22.23
CA LYS A 139 16.54 0.74 22.16
C LYS A 139 15.24 1.40 21.79
N GLU A 140 14.74 2.26 22.67
CA GLU A 140 13.56 3.06 22.38
C GLU A 140 13.87 4.13 21.32
N GLN A 141 13.00 4.22 20.31
CA GLN A 141 13.03 5.24 19.29
C GLN A 141 11.83 6.16 19.46
N LEU A 142 12.05 7.30 20.09
CA LEU A 142 11.03 8.31 20.30
C LEU A 142 10.58 8.96 18.99
N PRO A 143 9.32 9.41 18.89
CA PRO A 143 8.90 10.33 17.84
C PRO A 143 9.66 11.66 17.93
N ASP A 144 9.62 12.46 16.87
CA ASP A 144 10.17 13.79 16.91
C ASP A 144 9.44 14.66 17.95
N SER A 145 10.16 15.50 18.67
CA SER A 145 9.58 16.41 19.68
C SER A 145 8.61 17.43 19.06
N ARG A 146 8.82 17.74 17.79
CA ARG A 146 7.96 18.61 16.98
C ARG A 146 7.64 17.89 15.66
N PRO A 147 6.65 16.97 15.66
CA PRO A 147 6.33 16.21 14.48
C PRO A 147 5.77 17.11 13.38
N VAL A 148 6.30 16.94 12.16
CA VAL A 148 5.88 17.73 11.00
C VAL A 148 4.92 16.91 10.14
N PRO A 149 3.71 17.41 9.82
CA PRO A 149 2.80 16.74 8.89
C PRO A 149 3.41 16.59 7.49
N PHE A 150 3.03 15.54 6.76
CA PHE A 150 3.39 15.38 5.35
C PHE A 150 2.54 16.29 4.44
N SER A 151 1.34 16.63 4.90
CA SER A 151 0.42 17.49 4.18
C SER A 151 0.74 18.96 4.44
N PHE A 152 0.82 19.76 3.38
CA PHE A 152 0.94 21.23 3.50
C PHE A 152 -0.34 21.91 3.99
N ILE A 153 -1.48 21.22 3.95
CA ILE A 153 -2.76 21.72 4.44
C ILE A 153 -2.82 21.63 5.97
N ASN A 154 -2.34 20.52 6.53
CA ASN A 154 -2.32 20.31 7.97
C ASN A 154 -1.09 20.99 8.58
N ARG A 155 -1.31 21.82 9.59
CA ARG A 155 -0.23 22.58 10.26
C ARG A 155 0.29 21.89 11.53
N SER A 156 -0.45 20.95 12.06
CA SER A 156 -0.12 20.25 13.32
C SER A 156 -0.62 18.81 13.32
N ILE A 157 -0.02 18.02 14.19
CA ILE A 157 -0.39 16.62 14.44
C ILE A 157 -0.97 16.55 15.83
N HIS A 158 -2.23 16.15 15.94
CA HIS A 158 -2.97 16.07 17.20
C HIS A 158 -3.06 14.62 17.74
N THR A 159 -2.70 13.64 16.94
CA THR A 159 -2.73 12.23 17.36
C THR A 159 -1.63 11.97 18.39
N PRO A 160 -1.92 11.31 19.52
CA PRO A 160 -0.90 10.87 20.47
C PRO A 160 0.20 10.07 19.75
N GLN A 161 1.43 10.40 20.06
CA GLN A 161 2.61 9.76 19.46
C GLN A 161 3.09 8.62 20.33
N ILE A 162 3.53 7.51 19.72
CA ILE A 162 4.07 6.34 20.36
C ILE A 162 5.52 6.09 19.97
N SER A 163 6.27 5.45 20.85
CA SER A 163 7.63 5.01 20.56
C SER A 163 7.65 3.73 19.73
N CYS A 164 8.69 3.58 18.89
CA CYS A 164 9.10 2.30 18.34
C CYS A 164 10.30 1.75 19.10
N PHE A 165 10.58 0.47 18.94
CA PHE A 165 11.71 -0.21 19.59
C PHE A 165 12.53 -0.94 18.51
N ILE A 166 13.87 -0.90 18.67
CA ILE A 166 14.84 -1.48 17.73
C ILE A 166 15.81 -2.39 18.48
#